data_5b9f30052bcc0933ef8a76ff41da7f40
#
_entry.id   5b9f30052bcc0933ef8a76ff41da7f40
#
_cell.length_a   1.000
_cell.length_b   1.000
_cell.length_c   1.000
_cell.angle_alpha   90.00
_cell.angle_beta   90.00
_cell.angle_gamma   90.00
#
_symmetry.space_group_name_H-M   'P 1'
#
loop_
_entity.id
_entity.type
_entity.pdbx_description
1 polymer ?
#
loop_
_entity_poly.entity_id
_entity_poly.type
_entity_poly.pdbx_seq_one_letter_code
_entity_poly.pdbx_strand_id
1 'polypeptide(L)'
;MPPESMTAWAVETPGPIDSSPLRRVARDVPEPGPGQLRVRVLACGVCRTDLHLAEGDLDPRQPLITPGHEVVGVVDRLGEGCVRFEPGDRVGVPWLARTCGVCRFCLAGRENLCLVPRFTGWDVDGGYADYTLVE
;
A
#
# COMPACT_ATOMS: atom_id res chain seq x y z
N MET A 1 14.17 -9.47 16.01
CA MET A 1 13.88 -8.06 15.67
C MET A 1 13.63 -7.97 14.18
N PRO A 2 12.70 -7.14 13.71
CA PRO A 2 12.59 -6.90 12.28
C PRO A 2 13.89 -6.26 11.76
N PRO A 3 14.23 -6.42 10.47
CA PRO A 3 15.38 -5.73 9.88
C PRO A 3 15.18 -4.21 9.99
N GLU A 4 16.27 -3.46 10.10
CA GLU A 4 16.22 -1.98 10.14
C GLU A 4 15.87 -1.40 8.76
N SER A 5 16.20 -2.11 7.68
CA SER A 5 15.92 -1.71 6.30
C SER A 5 15.18 -2.79 5.52
N MET A 6 14.42 -2.37 4.54
CA MET A 6 13.69 -3.23 3.61
C MET A 6 14.00 -2.87 2.16
N THR A 7 13.71 -3.80 1.26
CA THR A 7 13.70 -3.54 -0.19
C THR A 7 12.29 -3.13 -0.61
N ALA A 8 12.20 -2.13 -1.47
CA ALA A 8 10.99 -1.75 -2.17
C ALA A 8 11.29 -1.47 -3.65
N TRP A 9 10.25 -1.55 -4.48
CA TRP A 9 10.27 -1.07 -5.86
C TRP A 9 9.43 0.19 -5.94
N ALA A 10 10.00 1.26 -6.42
CA ALA A 10 9.36 2.57 -6.48
C ALA A 10 9.36 3.13 -7.90
N VAL A 11 8.34 3.89 -8.23
CA VAL A 11 8.30 4.67 -9.47
C VAL A 11 9.16 5.92 -9.27
N GLU A 12 10.33 5.94 -9.91
CA GLU A 12 11.26 7.08 -9.82
C GLU A 12 10.85 8.19 -10.80
N THR A 13 10.70 7.81 -12.06
CA THR A 13 10.25 8.70 -13.13
C THR A 13 9.31 7.90 -14.02
N PRO A 14 8.03 8.25 -14.08
CA PRO A 14 7.09 7.58 -14.98
C PRO A 14 7.55 7.66 -16.43
N GLY A 15 7.36 6.58 -17.17
CA GLY A 15 7.72 6.50 -18.58
C GLY A 15 7.47 5.10 -19.15
N PRO A 16 7.71 4.89 -20.45
CA PRO A 16 7.49 3.59 -21.06
C PRO A 16 8.14 2.47 -20.26
N ILE A 17 7.46 1.33 -20.12
CA ILE A 17 7.93 0.23 -19.27
C ILE A 17 9.35 -0.24 -19.67
N ASP A 18 9.69 -0.16 -20.95
CA ASP A 18 11.02 -0.50 -21.46
C ASP A 18 12.12 0.45 -20.95
N SER A 19 11.76 1.63 -20.44
CA SER A 19 12.70 2.55 -19.79
C SER A 19 13.00 2.17 -18.34
N SER A 20 12.39 1.10 -17.82
CA SER A 20 12.54 0.64 -16.45
C SER A 20 12.16 1.73 -15.42
N PRO A 21 10.92 2.25 -15.44
CA PRO A 21 10.49 3.31 -14.53
C PRO A 21 10.43 2.89 -13.06
N LEU A 22 10.36 1.59 -12.79
CA LEU A 22 10.45 1.03 -11.46
C LEU A 22 11.91 0.82 -11.06
N ARG A 23 12.30 1.36 -9.92
CA ARG A 23 13.63 1.21 -9.34
C ARG A 23 13.59 0.47 -8.03
N ARG A 24 14.55 -0.42 -7.84
CA ARG A 24 14.78 -1.05 -6.54
C ARG A 24 15.42 -0.03 -5.60
N VAL A 25 14.80 0.20 -4.46
CA VAL A 25 15.26 1.16 -3.45
C VAL A 25 15.35 0.49 -2.09
N ALA A 26 16.30 0.93 -1.27
CA ALA A 26 16.34 0.60 0.15
C ALA A 26 15.54 1.66 0.92
N ARG A 27 14.75 1.23 1.89
CA ARG A 27 13.96 2.10 2.78
C ARG A 27 14.03 1.57 4.20
N ASP A 28 13.79 2.43 5.15
CA ASP A 28 13.56 2.01 6.53
C ASP A 28 12.29 1.18 6.59
N VAL A 29 12.27 0.16 7.45
CA VAL A 29 11.04 -0.60 7.72
C VAL A 29 10.06 0.34 8.41
N PRO A 30 8.85 0.57 7.84
CA PRO A 30 7.96 1.58 8.36
C PRO A 30 7.37 1.16 9.71
N GLU A 31 7.22 2.13 10.62
CA GLU A 31 6.55 1.92 11.90
C GLU A 31 5.06 2.27 11.80
N PRO A 32 4.16 1.38 12.25
CA PRO A 32 2.73 1.65 12.21
C PRO A 32 2.34 2.72 13.22
N GLY A 33 1.66 3.75 12.74
CA GLY A 33 1.03 4.76 13.58
C GLY A 33 -0.29 4.27 14.20
N PRO A 34 -0.99 5.11 14.98
CA PRO A 34 -2.29 4.77 15.55
C PRO A 34 -3.28 4.31 14.49
N GLY A 35 -3.95 3.18 14.72
CA GLY A 35 -4.90 2.58 13.78
C GLY A 35 -4.28 1.85 12.59
N GLN A 36 -2.96 1.81 12.45
CA GLN A 36 -2.28 1.16 11.34
C GLN A 36 -1.72 -0.22 11.72
N LEU A 37 -1.64 -1.09 10.72
CA LEU A 37 -0.95 -2.36 10.77
C LEU A 37 0.31 -2.30 9.93
N ARG A 38 1.41 -2.92 10.39
CA ARG A 38 2.51 -3.30 9.52
C ARG A 38 2.31 -4.73 9.05
N VAL A 39 2.31 -4.91 7.74
CA VAL A 39 2.14 -6.21 7.10
C VAL A 39 3.46 -6.61 6.42
N ARG A 40 3.99 -7.77 6.79
CA ARG A 40 5.08 -8.41 6.05
C ARG A 40 4.48 -9.06 4.81
N VAL A 41 4.91 -8.62 3.64
CA VAL A 41 4.39 -9.06 2.35
C VAL A 41 4.90 -10.46 2.04
N LEU A 42 4.01 -11.38 1.69
CA LEU A 42 4.33 -12.72 1.22
C LEU A 42 4.25 -12.82 -0.30
N ALA A 43 3.27 -12.14 -0.88
CA ALA A 43 3.07 -12.05 -2.31
C ALA A 43 2.29 -10.77 -2.65
N CYS A 44 2.55 -10.21 -3.82
CA CYS A 44 1.76 -9.13 -4.37
C CYS A 44 1.50 -9.40 -5.85
N GLY A 45 0.23 -9.42 -6.24
CA GLY A 45 -0.17 -9.56 -7.62
C GLY A 45 0.22 -8.33 -8.45
N VAL A 46 0.37 -8.52 -9.75
CA VAL A 46 0.62 -7.44 -10.70
C VAL A 46 -0.68 -7.12 -11.44
N CYS A 47 -1.16 -5.90 -11.27
CA CYS A 47 -2.34 -5.39 -11.93
C CYS A 47 -1.97 -4.39 -13.03
N ARG A 48 -2.86 -4.20 -13.99
CA ARG A 48 -2.65 -3.19 -15.03
C ARG A 48 -2.56 -1.77 -14.48
N THR A 49 -3.17 -1.50 -13.34
CA THR A 49 -3.05 -0.21 -12.65
C THR A 49 -1.61 0.09 -12.24
N ASP A 50 -0.83 -0.91 -11.85
CA ASP A 50 0.59 -0.74 -11.52
C ASP A 50 1.40 -0.32 -12.75
N LEU A 51 1.04 -0.87 -13.92
CA LEU A 51 1.63 -0.46 -15.21
C LEU A 51 1.25 0.98 -15.56
N HIS A 52 -0.03 1.35 -15.43
CA HIS A 52 -0.49 2.73 -15.67
C HIS A 52 0.24 3.73 -14.78
N LEU A 53 0.49 3.37 -13.52
CA LEU A 53 1.24 4.21 -12.59
C LEU A 53 2.73 4.31 -13.01
N ALA A 54 3.33 3.20 -13.40
CA ALA A 54 4.73 3.16 -13.83
C ALA A 54 4.94 3.95 -15.13
N GLU A 55 4.01 3.87 -16.07
CA GLU A 55 4.08 4.55 -17.36
C GLU A 55 3.61 6.01 -17.34
N GLY A 56 2.90 6.45 -16.27
CA GLY A 56 2.44 7.82 -16.11
C GLY A 56 1.03 8.08 -16.67
N ASP A 57 0.30 7.06 -17.12
CA ASP A 57 -1.13 7.18 -17.46
C ASP A 57 -1.97 7.52 -16.22
N LEU A 58 -1.49 7.11 -15.06
CA LEU A 58 -2.00 7.45 -13.76
C LEU A 58 -0.91 8.21 -13.00
N ASP A 59 -1.07 9.52 -12.86
CA ASP A 59 -0.06 10.37 -12.23
C ASP A 59 0.24 9.94 -10.79
N PRO A 60 1.51 9.67 -10.44
CA PRO A 60 1.91 9.40 -9.07
C PRO A 60 1.53 10.58 -8.16
N ARG A 61 0.87 10.28 -7.03
CA ARG A 61 0.44 11.30 -6.06
C ARG A 61 1.52 11.68 -5.05
N GLN A 62 2.62 10.92 -5.05
CA GLN A 62 3.81 11.22 -4.25
C GLN A 62 5.06 10.73 -4.99
N PRO A 63 6.21 11.37 -4.77
CA PRO A 63 7.46 10.91 -5.36
C PRO A 63 7.86 9.54 -4.80
N LEU A 64 8.49 8.74 -5.65
CA LEU A 64 8.97 7.40 -5.29
C LEU A 64 7.88 6.48 -4.71
N ILE A 65 6.64 6.61 -5.17
CA ILE A 65 5.55 5.72 -4.74
C ILE A 65 5.91 4.26 -5.01
N THR A 66 5.64 3.41 -4.06
CA THR A 66 5.73 1.94 -4.20
C THR A 66 4.36 1.40 -4.63
N PRO A 67 4.22 0.85 -5.85
CA PRO A 67 2.97 0.25 -6.32
C PRO A 67 2.62 -1.04 -5.57
N GLY A 68 1.56 -1.70 -6.03
CA GLY A 68 1.12 -3.01 -5.55
C GLY A 68 -0.06 -2.92 -4.58
N HIS A 69 -1.21 -3.42 -5.02
CA HIS A 69 -2.47 -3.38 -4.25
C HIS A 69 -3.23 -4.71 -4.25
N GLU A 70 -2.55 -5.78 -4.58
CA GLU A 70 -3.07 -7.15 -4.51
C GLU A 70 -2.18 -7.97 -3.58
N VAL A 71 -2.10 -7.53 -2.32
CA VAL A 71 -1.16 -8.08 -1.33
C VAL A 71 -1.78 -9.20 -0.53
N VAL A 72 -1.01 -10.27 -0.35
CA VAL A 72 -1.20 -11.24 0.74
C VAL A 72 0.01 -11.15 1.65
N GLY A 73 -0.23 -11.01 2.94
CA GLY A 73 0.84 -10.90 3.92
C GLY A 73 0.43 -11.38 5.30
N VAL A 74 1.31 -11.18 6.24
CA VAL A 74 1.13 -11.53 7.65
C VAL A 74 1.30 -10.25 8.47
N VAL A 75 0.39 -10.02 9.40
CA VAL A 75 0.50 -8.91 10.35
C VAL A 75 1.78 -9.10 11.17
N ASP A 76 2.67 -8.14 11.08
CA ASP A 76 3.97 -8.15 11.74
C ASP A 76 3.95 -7.29 13.01
N ARG A 77 3.28 -6.13 12.95
CA ARG A 77 3.18 -5.19 14.06
C ARG A 77 1.87 -4.41 14.02
N LEU A 78 1.35 -4.08 15.19
CA LEU A 78 0.16 -3.26 15.37
C LEU A 78 0.54 -1.87 15.86
N GLY A 79 -0.10 -0.85 15.30
CA GLY A 79 -0.15 0.49 15.89
C GLY A 79 -1.14 0.56 17.03
N GLU A 80 -1.08 1.64 17.79
CA GLU A 80 -1.98 1.89 18.91
C GLU A 80 -3.46 1.87 18.47
N GLY A 81 -4.33 1.24 19.26
CA GLY A 81 -5.77 1.17 19.01
C GLY A 81 -6.21 0.09 18.01
N CYS A 82 -5.29 -0.66 17.42
CA CYS A 82 -5.64 -1.81 16.59
C CYS A 82 -6.06 -2.98 17.49
N VAL A 83 -7.33 -3.34 17.44
CA VAL A 83 -7.91 -4.43 18.28
C VAL A 83 -8.53 -5.55 17.45
N ARG A 84 -8.54 -5.42 16.11
CA ARG A 84 -9.22 -6.36 15.21
C ARG A 84 -8.31 -7.50 14.76
N PHE A 85 -7.00 -7.30 14.80
CA PHE A 85 -6.01 -8.22 14.30
C PHE A 85 -4.94 -8.50 15.37
N GLU A 86 -4.22 -9.60 15.20
CA GLU A 86 -3.07 -9.97 16.03
C GLU A 86 -1.84 -10.21 15.16
N PRO A 87 -0.60 -10.01 15.69
CA PRO A 87 0.60 -10.40 14.99
C PRO A 87 0.56 -11.90 14.64
N GLY A 88 0.87 -12.21 13.38
CA GLY A 88 0.74 -13.57 12.83
C GLY A 88 -0.51 -13.80 11.99
N ASP A 89 -1.52 -12.93 12.06
CA ASP A 89 -2.71 -13.03 11.23
C ASP A 89 -2.37 -12.91 9.75
N ARG A 90 -2.97 -13.77 8.93
CA ARG A 90 -2.86 -13.69 7.47
C ARG A 90 -3.91 -12.74 6.93
N VAL A 91 -3.48 -11.75 6.16
CA VAL A 91 -4.34 -10.67 5.66
C VAL A 91 -4.16 -10.43 4.18
N GLY A 92 -5.20 -9.88 3.55
CA GLY A 92 -5.16 -9.32 2.20
C GLY A 92 -5.25 -7.80 2.25
N VAL A 93 -4.48 -7.10 1.40
CA VAL A 93 -4.54 -5.65 1.27
C VAL A 93 -5.02 -5.30 -0.14
N PRO A 94 -6.24 -4.73 -0.25
CA PRO A 94 -6.84 -4.39 -1.54
C PRO A 94 -6.45 -2.99 -2.03
N TRP A 95 -6.98 -2.63 -3.21
CA TRP A 95 -6.83 -1.30 -3.80
C TRP A 95 -7.32 -0.16 -2.89
N LEU A 96 -8.49 -0.32 -2.27
CA LEU A 96 -9.06 0.69 -1.38
C LEU A 96 -8.34 0.65 -0.02
N ALA A 97 -7.43 1.60 0.22
CA ALA A 97 -6.66 1.68 1.45
C ALA A 97 -7.45 2.29 2.60
N ARG A 98 -8.18 3.39 2.31
CA ARG A 98 -8.91 4.12 3.35
C ARG A 98 -10.14 4.82 2.80
N THR A 99 -11.16 4.92 3.64
CA THR A 99 -12.37 5.73 3.40
C THR A 99 -12.62 6.66 4.57
N CYS A 100 -13.40 7.72 4.36
CA CYS A 100 -13.62 8.74 5.40
C CYS A 100 -14.55 8.29 6.54
N GLY A 101 -15.36 7.24 6.33
CA GLY A 101 -16.31 6.72 7.31
C GLY A 101 -17.54 7.60 7.58
N VAL A 102 -17.58 8.85 7.08
CA VAL A 102 -18.61 9.84 7.45
C VAL A 102 -19.42 10.37 6.29
N CYS A 103 -19.02 10.15 5.04
CA CYS A 103 -19.80 10.59 3.89
C CYS A 103 -21.04 9.70 3.68
N ARG A 104 -22.00 10.19 2.90
CA ARG A 104 -23.26 9.48 2.62
C ARG A 104 -23.06 8.04 2.11
N PHE A 105 -21.97 7.78 1.39
CA PHE A 105 -21.68 6.46 0.87
C PHE A 105 -21.11 5.53 1.94
N CYS A 106 -20.16 6.01 2.73
CA CYS A 106 -19.60 5.23 3.86
C CYS A 106 -20.69 4.89 4.87
N LEU A 107 -21.55 5.85 5.24
CA LEU A 107 -22.67 5.62 6.15
C LEU A 107 -23.72 4.64 5.61
N ALA A 108 -23.80 4.48 4.29
CA ALA A 108 -24.68 3.53 3.63
C ALA A 108 -24.03 2.16 3.34
N GLY A 109 -22.81 1.89 3.85
CA GLY A 109 -22.08 0.64 3.59
C GLY A 109 -21.59 0.51 2.13
N ARG A 110 -21.36 1.62 1.46
CA ARG A 110 -20.87 1.71 0.08
C ARG A 110 -19.53 2.46 0.04
N GLU A 111 -18.57 1.99 0.82
CA GLU A 111 -17.26 2.62 1.02
C GLU A 111 -16.47 2.75 -0.28
N ASN A 112 -16.67 1.85 -1.23
CA ASN A 112 -16.06 1.93 -2.57
C ASN A 112 -16.46 3.20 -3.35
N LEU A 113 -17.51 3.90 -2.93
CA LEU A 113 -17.97 5.17 -3.48
C LEU A 113 -17.63 6.36 -2.57
N CYS A 114 -16.73 6.18 -1.62
CA CYS A 114 -16.30 7.26 -0.73
C CYS A 114 -15.90 8.51 -1.52
N LEU A 115 -16.27 9.68 -1.01
CA LEU A 115 -15.98 10.96 -1.69
C LEU A 115 -14.51 11.39 -1.57
N VAL A 116 -13.78 10.84 -0.60
CA VAL A 116 -12.36 11.13 -0.35
C VAL A 116 -11.60 9.84 -0.03
N PRO A 117 -11.58 8.87 -0.96
CA PRO A 117 -10.89 7.61 -0.75
C PRO A 117 -9.37 7.79 -0.85
N ARG A 118 -8.62 6.87 -0.25
CA ARG A 118 -7.18 6.71 -0.50
C ARG A 118 -6.91 5.30 -1.02
N PHE A 119 -5.91 5.17 -1.88
CA PHE A 119 -5.64 3.94 -2.61
C PHE A 119 -4.23 3.41 -2.35
N THR A 120 -4.15 2.11 -2.14
CA THR A 120 -2.90 1.37 -1.93
C THR A 120 -2.06 1.39 -3.19
N GLY A 121 -0.79 1.74 -3.06
CA GLY A 121 0.14 1.80 -4.19
C GLY A 121 -0.01 3.06 -5.05
N TRP A 122 -0.84 4.02 -4.65
CA TRP A 122 -1.04 5.29 -5.34
C TRP A 122 -1.04 6.50 -4.40
N ASP A 123 -1.95 6.53 -3.41
CA ASP A 123 -1.96 7.55 -2.35
C ASP A 123 -1.02 7.20 -1.21
N VAL A 124 -0.82 5.91 -0.97
CA VAL A 124 0.06 5.34 0.05
C VAL A 124 0.89 4.23 -0.60
N ASP A 125 2.07 3.95 -0.04
CA ASP A 125 2.91 2.87 -0.52
C ASP A 125 2.20 1.52 -0.46
N GLY A 126 2.41 0.71 -1.47
CA GLY A 126 1.81 -0.62 -1.64
C GLY A 126 2.75 -1.77 -1.35
N GLY A 127 2.46 -2.91 -1.95
CA GLY A 127 3.05 -4.20 -1.66
C GLY A 127 4.26 -4.62 -2.49
N TYR A 128 4.77 -3.78 -3.38
CA TYR A 128 6.05 -4.07 -4.04
C TYR A 128 7.23 -3.76 -3.10
N ALA A 129 7.15 -4.26 -1.88
CA ALA A 129 8.10 -4.10 -0.81
C ALA A 129 8.05 -5.28 0.15
N ASP A 130 9.05 -5.40 1.02
CA ASP A 130 9.05 -6.45 2.05
C ASP A 130 7.97 -6.21 3.11
N TYR A 131 7.66 -4.94 3.39
CA TYR A 131 6.63 -4.51 4.34
C TYR A 131 5.78 -3.37 3.76
N THR A 132 4.52 -3.32 4.17
CA THR A 132 3.61 -2.20 3.87
C THR A 132 2.79 -1.84 5.10
N LEU A 133 2.32 -0.58 5.18
CA LEU A 133 1.39 -0.13 6.20
C LEU A 133 -0.04 -0.18 5.68
N VAL A 134 -0.97 -0.54 6.56
CA VAL A 134 -2.40 -0.68 6.26
C VAL A 134 -3.22 0.03 7.35
N GLU A 135 -4.26 0.74 6.96
CA GLU A 135 -5.20 1.43 7.86
C GLU A 135 -6.46 0.60 8.16
#